data_5581261773a8a17bb2fa13922bb6f868
#
_entry.id   5581261773a8a17bb2fa13922bb6f868
#
_cell.length_a   1.000
_cell.length_b   1.000
_cell.length_c   1.000
_cell.angle_alpha   90.00
_cell.angle_beta   90.00
_cell.angle_gamma   90.00
#
_symmetry.space_group_name_H-M   'P 1'
#
loop_
_entity.id
_entity.type
_entity.pdbx_description
1 polymer ?
#
loop_
_entity_poly.entity_id
_entity_poly.type
_entity_poly.pdbx_seq_one_letter_code
_entity_poly.pdbx_strand_id
1 'polypeptide(L)'
;MIILGLYTGHDASCCIIKDGEVLINWQLERYTRLKCDFGYNAKFVEKTLEHCGLTWLDVDIVACNNPKTITRWREKNKLENPPFLIPETGGVEYKEFPISKYTKGIAVNHHLAHIASAYYTSPYLSSRAISWDGGGDSENFATAHCEGNKINNYQPREKENIASYWSSLCFSNYRMKRLHDWDPGSGAGK
;
A
#
# COMPACT_ATOMS: atom_id res chain seq x y z
N MET A 1 -4.13 20.50 -6.29
CA MET A 1 -3.92 19.68 -5.08
C MET A 1 -2.95 18.57 -5.42
N ILE A 2 -1.89 18.43 -4.63
CA ILE A 2 -0.86 17.41 -4.83
C ILE A 2 -0.93 16.41 -3.68
N ILE A 3 -1.11 15.13 -4.03
CA ILE A 3 -1.20 14.02 -3.09
C ILE A 3 0.02 13.11 -3.29
N LEU A 4 0.75 12.85 -2.21
CA LEU A 4 1.79 11.85 -2.15
C LEU A 4 1.21 10.56 -1.57
N GLY A 5 1.06 9.53 -2.37
CA GLY A 5 0.72 8.18 -1.94
C GLY A 5 1.99 7.44 -1.51
N LEU A 6 2.02 6.89 -0.31
CA LEU A 6 3.19 6.22 0.26
C LEU A 6 2.83 4.88 0.86
N TYR A 7 3.40 3.81 0.33
CA TYR A 7 3.36 2.48 0.92
C TYR A 7 4.76 2.06 1.37
N THR A 8 4.89 1.70 2.64
CA THR A 8 6.17 1.35 3.26
C THR A 8 6.27 -0.12 3.67
N GLY A 9 5.36 -0.94 3.16
CA GLY A 9 5.34 -2.39 3.32
C GLY A 9 6.34 -3.11 2.42
N HIS A 10 6.15 -4.42 2.24
CA HIS A 10 6.80 -5.16 1.18
C HIS A 10 6.38 -4.56 -0.18
N ASP A 11 7.28 -4.58 -1.15
CA ASP A 11 7.06 -3.89 -2.43
C ASP A 11 6.76 -2.37 -2.24
N ALA A 12 7.53 -1.72 -1.35
CA ALA A 12 7.35 -0.31 -1.02
C ALA A 12 7.26 0.56 -2.27
N SER A 13 6.39 1.55 -2.24
CA SER A 13 6.10 2.37 -3.41
C SER A 13 5.76 3.81 -3.06
N CYS A 14 5.93 4.68 -4.03
CA CYS A 14 5.60 6.10 -3.95
C CYS A 14 4.83 6.52 -5.21
N CYS A 15 3.71 7.18 -5.03
CA CYS A 15 2.85 7.66 -6.11
C CYS A 15 2.57 9.16 -5.93
N ILE A 16 2.55 9.91 -7.02
CA ILE A 16 2.16 11.32 -7.00
C ILE A 16 0.93 11.52 -7.86
N ILE A 17 -0.09 12.09 -7.25
CA ILE A 17 -1.34 12.49 -7.93
C ILE A 17 -1.44 14.00 -7.88
N LYS A 18 -1.66 14.64 -9.02
CA LYS A 18 -1.89 16.07 -9.14
C LYS A 18 -3.23 16.32 -9.80
N ASP A 19 -4.12 17.00 -9.10
CA ASP A 19 -5.44 17.39 -9.60
C ASP A 19 -6.27 16.23 -10.21
N GLY A 20 -6.13 15.04 -9.62
CA GLY A 20 -6.81 13.82 -10.04
C GLY A 20 -6.04 12.97 -11.06
N GLU A 21 -4.92 13.44 -11.58
CA GLU A 21 -4.08 12.69 -12.52
C GLU A 21 -2.88 12.04 -11.83
N VAL A 22 -2.63 10.77 -12.12
CA VAL A 22 -1.43 10.06 -11.64
C VAL A 22 -0.24 10.49 -12.48
N LEU A 23 0.66 11.27 -11.89
CA LEU A 23 1.89 11.70 -12.56
C LEU A 23 2.94 10.59 -12.59
N ILE A 24 3.06 9.85 -11.51
CA ILE A 24 4.03 8.76 -11.36
C ILE A 24 3.57 7.76 -10.31
N ASN A 25 3.94 6.49 -10.50
CA ASN A 25 3.86 5.43 -9.49
C ASN A 25 5.12 4.58 -9.60
N TRP A 26 6.02 4.73 -8.63
CA TRP A 26 7.29 4.01 -8.58
C TRP A 26 7.35 3.04 -7.42
N GLN A 27 7.94 1.88 -7.68
CA GLN A 27 8.29 0.89 -6.67
C GLN A 27 9.74 1.12 -6.22
N LEU A 28 9.99 1.01 -4.91
CA LEU A 28 11.31 1.18 -4.31
C LEU A 28 12.35 0.23 -4.93
N GLU A 29 11.96 -1.00 -5.26
CA GLU A 29 12.84 -1.98 -5.89
C GLU A 29 13.42 -1.51 -7.23
N ARG A 30 12.75 -0.59 -7.94
CA ARG A 30 13.27 -0.03 -9.21
C ARG A 30 14.39 0.96 -8.95
N TYR A 31 14.36 1.62 -7.81
CA TYR A 31 15.38 2.55 -7.36
C TYR A 31 16.57 1.83 -6.72
N THR A 32 16.34 0.93 -5.78
CA THR A 32 17.37 0.23 -5.03
C THR A 32 17.96 -0.98 -5.75
N ARG A 33 17.25 -1.53 -6.75
CA ARG A 33 17.56 -2.79 -7.45
C ARG A 33 17.48 -4.03 -6.53
N LEU A 34 16.88 -3.92 -5.38
CA LEU A 34 16.61 -5.04 -4.47
C LEU A 34 15.17 -5.49 -4.68
N LYS A 35 14.98 -6.77 -5.02
CA LYS A 35 13.66 -7.35 -5.28
C LYS A 35 12.80 -7.33 -4.01
N CYS A 36 11.52 -6.99 -4.13
CA CYS A 36 10.57 -6.88 -3.02
C CYS A 36 11.05 -5.95 -1.90
N ASP A 37 11.82 -4.90 -2.24
CA ASP A 37 12.35 -3.97 -1.25
C ASP A 37 11.23 -3.28 -0.47
N PHE A 38 11.51 -2.94 0.77
CA PHE A 38 10.50 -2.53 1.74
C PHE A 38 11.01 -1.41 2.65
N GLY A 39 10.09 -0.76 3.31
CA GLY A 39 10.38 0.32 4.25
C GLY A 39 10.28 1.71 3.63
N TYR A 40 10.47 2.71 4.48
CA TYR A 40 10.59 4.09 4.05
C TYR A 40 12.02 4.36 3.57
N ASN A 41 12.15 5.10 2.48
CA ASN A 41 13.42 5.57 1.96
C ASN A 41 13.28 7.03 1.54
N ALA A 42 13.88 7.94 2.32
CA ALA A 42 13.75 9.39 2.12
C ALA A 42 14.25 9.81 0.74
N LYS A 43 15.41 9.31 0.32
CA LYS A 43 16.00 9.65 -1.00
C LYS A 43 15.11 9.19 -2.16
N PHE A 44 14.48 8.03 -2.03
CA PHE A 44 13.54 7.56 -3.05
C PHE A 44 12.32 8.47 -3.16
N VAL A 45 11.74 8.89 -2.03
CA VAL A 45 10.61 9.84 -2.03
C VAL A 45 11.02 11.18 -2.62
N GLU A 46 12.17 11.74 -2.23
CA GLU A 46 12.70 12.97 -2.78
C GLU A 46 12.91 12.88 -4.30
N LYS A 47 13.51 11.79 -4.78
CA LYS A 47 13.70 11.55 -6.22
C LYS A 47 12.39 11.41 -6.98
N THR A 48 11.36 10.84 -6.36
CA THR A 48 10.03 10.74 -6.97
C THR A 48 9.38 12.12 -7.11
N LEU A 49 9.51 12.98 -6.10
CA LEU A 49 9.05 14.36 -6.16
C LEU A 49 9.83 15.17 -7.20
N GLU A 50 11.17 15.12 -7.16
CA GLU A 50 12.05 15.81 -8.12
C GLU A 50 11.72 15.44 -9.58
N HIS A 51 11.42 14.18 -9.85
CA HIS A 51 11.05 13.72 -11.19
C HIS A 51 9.79 14.41 -11.74
N CYS A 52 8.89 14.80 -10.84
CA CYS A 52 7.69 15.57 -11.18
C CYS A 52 7.89 17.10 -11.07
N GLY A 53 9.11 17.57 -10.82
CA GLY A 53 9.39 18.98 -10.59
C GLY A 53 8.81 19.54 -9.30
N LEU A 54 8.64 18.67 -8.28
CA LEU A 54 8.02 18.98 -6.99
C LEU A 54 9.01 18.84 -5.84
N THR A 55 8.65 19.44 -4.72
CA THR A 55 9.33 19.33 -3.43
C THR A 55 8.31 18.93 -2.35
N TRP A 56 8.77 18.64 -1.15
CA TRP A 56 7.91 18.41 0.00
C TRP A 56 6.97 19.60 0.33
N LEU A 57 7.38 20.81 -0.03
CA LEU A 57 6.56 22.03 0.21
C LEU A 57 5.35 22.11 -0.70
N ASP A 58 5.36 21.38 -1.80
CA ASP A 58 4.26 21.34 -2.77
C ASP A 58 3.20 20.29 -2.41
N VAL A 59 3.49 19.41 -1.43
CA VAL A 59 2.60 18.30 -1.05
C VAL A 59 1.51 18.77 -0.09
N ASP A 60 0.27 18.71 -0.54
CA ASP A 60 -0.91 19.06 0.28
C ASP A 60 -1.30 17.91 1.21
N ILE A 61 -1.25 16.67 0.71
CA ILE A 61 -1.71 15.46 1.42
C ILE A 61 -0.70 14.34 1.24
N VAL A 62 -0.40 13.63 2.35
CA VAL A 62 0.26 12.32 2.30
C VAL A 62 -0.76 11.25 2.63
N ALA A 63 -1.12 10.44 1.63
CA ALA A 63 -1.96 9.27 1.81
C ALA A 63 -1.08 8.03 2.01
N CYS A 64 -1.28 7.29 3.09
CA CYS A 64 -0.45 6.14 3.42
C CYS A 64 -1.24 5.03 4.12
N ASN A 65 -0.65 3.85 4.12
CA ASN A 65 -1.12 2.73 4.93
C ASN A 65 -0.09 2.43 6.02
N ASN A 66 -0.54 2.05 7.22
CA ASN A 66 0.35 1.60 8.30
C ASN A 66 0.29 0.06 8.43
N PRO A 67 1.17 -0.68 7.78
CA PRO A 67 1.22 -2.12 7.94
C PRO A 67 1.82 -2.46 9.32
N LYS A 68 0.99 -2.99 10.23
CA LYS A 68 1.37 -3.43 11.60
C LYS A 68 2.59 -4.33 11.65
N THR A 69 2.76 -5.16 10.63
CA THR A 69 3.87 -6.13 10.53
C THR A 69 5.22 -5.46 10.35
N ILE A 70 5.28 -4.24 9.84
CA ILE A 70 6.54 -3.58 9.49
C ILE A 70 7.25 -2.97 10.68
N THR A 71 6.57 -2.63 11.76
CA THR A 71 7.23 -2.07 12.94
C THR A 71 8.31 -3.02 13.47
N ARG A 72 8.00 -4.32 13.61
CA ARG A 72 8.97 -5.33 14.05
C ARG A 72 10.11 -5.54 13.04
N TRP A 73 9.83 -5.48 11.75
CA TRP A 73 10.83 -5.62 10.69
C TRP A 73 11.74 -4.40 10.59
N ARG A 74 11.20 -3.19 10.79
CA ARG A 74 11.97 -1.94 10.83
C ARG A 74 13.01 -1.97 11.95
N GLU A 75 12.60 -2.33 13.16
CA GLU A 75 13.51 -2.45 14.29
C GLU A 75 14.64 -3.45 14.03
N LYS A 76 14.30 -4.62 13.48
CA LYS A 76 15.27 -5.67 13.18
C LYS A 76 16.27 -5.28 12.09
N ASN A 77 15.86 -4.54 11.08
CA ASN A 77 16.66 -4.23 9.89
C ASN A 77 17.18 -2.79 9.86
N LYS A 78 17.01 -2.02 10.94
CA LYS A 78 17.46 -0.60 11.05
C LYS A 78 16.97 0.27 9.89
N LEU A 79 15.72 0.08 9.45
CA LEU A 79 15.13 0.84 8.37
C LEU A 79 14.85 2.28 8.79
N GLU A 80 14.92 3.19 7.84
CA GLU A 80 14.48 4.57 8.03
C GLU A 80 13.01 4.62 8.43
N ASN A 81 12.68 5.52 9.35
CA ASN A 81 11.29 5.84 9.67
C ASN A 81 10.85 7.05 8.84
N PRO A 82 9.60 7.11 8.38
CA PRO A 82 9.06 8.36 7.87
C PRO A 82 9.12 9.43 8.97
N PRO A 83 9.28 10.71 8.60
CA PRO A 83 9.39 11.81 9.56
C PRO A 83 8.09 12.12 10.31
N PHE A 84 7.11 11.26 10.23
CA PHE A 84 5.79 11.35 10.86
C PHE A 84 5.30 9.96 11.30
N LEU A 85 4.44 9.95 12.32
CA LEU A 85 3.81 8.73 12.82
C LEU A 85 2.52 8.46 12.05
N ILE A 86 2.45 7.31 11.39
CA ILE A 86 1.25 6.86 10.68
C ILE A 86 0.36 6.10 11.69
N PRO A 87 -0.85 6.59 11.99
CA PRO A 87 -1.75 5.90 12.91
C PRO A 87 -2.33 4.63 12.28
N GLU A 88 -2.67 3.66 13.12
CA GLU A 88 -3.51 2.54 12.69
C GLU A 88 -4.92 3.02 12.39
N THR A 89 -5.55 2.49 11.34
CA THR A 89 -6.95 2.81 11.02
C THR A 89 -7.90 2.25 12.08
N GLY A 90 -7.57 1.08 12.65
CA GLY A 90 -8.39 0.44 13.70
C GLY A 90 -9.77 0.02 13.19
N GLY A 91 -9.85 -0.42 11.93
CA GLY A 91 -11.09 -0.88 11.31
C GLY A 91 -11.95 0.23 10.68
N VAL A 92 -11.55 1.51 10.79
CA VAL A 92 -12.21 2.58 10.04
C VAL A 92 -11.59 2.75 8.66
N GLU A 93 -12.33 3.35 7.73
CA GLU A 93 -11.91 3.52 6.34
C GLU A 93 -10.61 4.35 6.23
N TYR A 94 -10.53 5.44 6.99
CA TYR A 94 -9.33 6.28 7.04
C TYR A 94 -9.27 7.09 8.36
N LYS A 95 -8.06 7.55 8.67
CA LYS A 95 -7.80 8.49 9.77
C LYS A 95 -6.92 9.63 9.29
N GLU A 96 -7.32 10.86 9.59
CA GLU A 96 -6.46 12.04 9.42
C GLU A 96 -5.44 12.12 10.56
N PHE A 97 -4.25 12.60 10.23
CA PHE A 97 -3.21 12.90 11.21
C PHE A 97 -2.35 14.09 10.76
N PRO A 98 -1.77 14.86 11.69
CA PRO A 98 -0.95 16.01 11.35
C PRO A 98 0.44 15.56 10.85
N ILE A 99 0.92 16.16 9.79
CA ILE A 99 2.31 16.05 9.32
C ILE A 99 3.02 17.38 9.54
N SER A 100 2.46 18.46 9.03
CA SER A 100 2.97 19.82 9.19
C SER A 100 1.82 20.83 9.26
N LYS A 101 2.14 22.11 9.37
CA LYS A 101 1.12 23.17 9.29
C LYS A 101 0.41 23.19 7.93
N TYR A 102 1.06 22.74 6.87
CA TYR A 102 0.59 22.84 5.49
C TYR A 102 0.23 21.49 4.87
N THR A 103 0.69 20.40 5.44
CA THR A 103 0.52 19.04 4.88
C THR A 103 -0.30 18.19 5.84
N LYS A 104 -1.39 17.61 5.35
CA LYS A 104 -2.20 16.62 6.09
C LYS A 104 -1.74 15.21 5.80
N GLY A 105 -1.81 14.34 6.79
CA GLY A 105 -1.67 12.90 6.63
C GLY A 105 -3.04 12.22 6.64
N ILE A 106 -3.21 11.21 5.80
CA ILE A 106 -4.38 10.34 5.76
C ILE A 106 -3.89 8.91 5.80
N ALA A 107 -4.14 8.20 6.91
CA ALA A 107 -3.95 6.76 6.97
C ALA A 107 -5.18 6.08 6.38
N VAL A 108 -5.01 5.29 5.34
CA VAL A 108 -6.07 4.60 4.62
C VAL A 108 -6.08 3.12 5.00
N ASN A 109 -7.26 2.54 5.18
CA ASN A 109 -7.39 1.10 5.39
C ASN A 109 -6.83 0.32 4.20
N HIS A 110 -6.17 -0.80 4.47
CA HIS A 110 -5.47 -1.62 3.49
C HIS A 110 -6.37 -2.06 2.34
N HIS A 111 -7.50 -2.68 2.66
CA HIS A 111 -8.42 -3.17 1.63
C HIS A 111 -9.16 -2.05 0.90
N LEU A 112 -9.42 -0.92 1.58
CA LEU A 112 -9.97 0.27 0.91
C LEU A 112 -8.97 0.83 -0.11
N ALA A 113 -7.67 0.84 0.20
CA ALA A 113 -6.63 1.25 -0.74
C ALA A 113 -6.59 0.33 -1.98
N HIS A 114 -6.72 -0.99 -1.81
CA HIS A 114 -6.84 -1.94 -2.92
C HIS A 114 -8.08 -1.64 -3.80
N ILE A 115 -9.24 -1.46 -3.18
CA ILE A 115 -10.48 -1.14 -3.91
C ILE A 115 -10.34 0.18 -4.67
N ALA A 116 -9.81 1.22 -4.01
CA ALA A 116 -9.60 2.53 -4.61
C ALA A 116 -8.66 2.45 -5.82
N SER A 117 -7.54 1.76 -5.69
CA SER A 117 -6.58 1.60 -6.78
C SER A 117 -7.18 0.88 -7.99
N ALA A 118 -7.97 -0.16 -7.76
CA ALA A 118 -8.62 -0.90 -8.84
C ALA A 118 -9.75 -0.11 -9.49
N TYR A 119 -10.59 0.55 -8.71
CA TYR A 119 -11.74 1.27 -9.23
C TYR A 119 -11.38 2.54 -9.99
N TYR A 120 -10.58 3.42 -9.37
CA TYR A 120 -10.27 4.73 -9.97
C TYR A 120 -9.33 4.66 -11.17
N THR A 121 -8.66 3.53 -11.40
CA THR A 121 -7.87 3.27 -12.61
C THR A 121 -8.64 2.47 -13.66
N SER A 122 -9.87 2.04 -13.36
CA SER A 122 -10.73 1.33 -14.29
C SER A 122 -11.57 2.30 -15.15
N PRO A 123 -12.13 1.84 -16.28
CA PRO A 123 -13.01 2.65 -17.09
C PRO A 123 -14.46 2.71 -16.58
N TYR A 124 -14.78 2.08 -15.45
CA TYR A 124 -16.14 1.93 -14.97
C TYR A 124 -16.59 3.14 -14.16
N LEU A 125 -17.77 3.68 -14.46
CA LEU A 125 -18.41 4.74 -13.69
C LEU A 125 -19.22 4.21 -12.48
N SER A 126 -19.59 2.93 -12.52
CA SER A 126 -20.26 2.24 -11.43
C SER A 126 -19.84 0.77 -11.44
N SER A 127 -19.52 0.23 -10.27
CA SER A 127 -19.15 -1.18 -10.12
C SER A 127 -19.32 -1.68 -8.69
N ARG A 128 -19.37 -2.99 -8.53
CA ARG A 128 -19.02 -3.63 -7.25
C ARG A 128 -17.55 -3.96 -7.29
N ALA A 129 -16.86 -3.61 -6.21
CA ALA A 129 -15.44 -3.89 -6.04
C ALA A 129 -15.23 -4.93 -4.94
N ILE A 130 -14.25 -5.77 -5.14
CA ILE A 130 -13.83 -6.81 -4.19
C ILE A 130 -12.32 -6.68 -4.00
N SER A 131 -11.86 -6.65 -2.76
CA SER A 131 -10.46 -6.81 -2.39
C SER A 131 -10.31 -8.14 -1.66
N TRP A 132 -9.34 -8.94 -2.11
CA TRP A 132 -9.02 -10.21 -1.51
C TRP A 132 -7.50 -10.38 -1.43
N ASP A 133 -6.97 -10.44 -0.22
CA ASP A 133 -5.53 -10.44 0.02
C ASP A 133 -5.16 -11.41 1.15
N GLY A 134 -3.86 -11.61 1.35
CA GLY A 134 -3.30 -12.38 2.46
C GLY A 134 -3.61 -11.81 3.83
N GLY A 135 -3.81 -10.52 3.91
CA GLY A 135 -4.22 -9.80 5.11
C GLY A 135 -3.65 -8.40 5.21
N GLY A 136 -4.42 -7.51 5.78
CA GLY A 136 -4.06 -6.14 6.12
C GLY A 136 -5.10 -5.53 7.03
N ASP A 137 -4.67 -4.73 8.02
CA ASP A 137 -5.53 -4.12 9.04
C ASP A 137 -6.43 -5.12 9.81
N SER A 138 -5.95 -6.37 9.97
CA SER A 138 -6.68 -7.50 10.57
C SER A 138 -7.84 -8.04 9.72
N GLU A 139 -7.84 -7.77 8.44
CA GLU A 139 -8.84 -8.18 7.47
C GLU A 139 -8.15 -8.89 6.30
N ASN A 140 -8.87 -9.69 5.55
CA ASN A 140 -8.34 -10.36 4.35
C ASN A 140 -9.30 -10.29 3.16
N PHE A 141 -10.43 -9.61 3.35
CA PHE A 141 -11.46 -9.46 2.34
C PHE A 141 -12.24 -8.17 2.57
N ALA A 142 -12.59 -7.49 1.50
CA ALA A 142 -13.54 -6.39 1.55
C ALA A 142 -14.38 -6.29 0.28
N THR A 143 -15.59 -5.76 0.41
CA THR A 143 -16.44 -5.39 -0.71
C THR A 143 -16.85 -3.93 -0.60
N ALA A 144 -17.11 -3.31 -1.73
CA ALA A 144 -17.69 -1.98 -1.79
C ALA A 144 -18.57 -1.81 -3.03
N HIS A 145 -19.41 -0.79 -3.00
CA HIS A 145 -20.11 -0.27 -4.17
C HIS A 145 -19.46 1.06 -4.57
N CYS A 146 -18.96 1.12 -5.78
CA CYS A 146 -18.27 2.28 -6.33
C CYS A 146 -19.14 2.97 -7.37
N GLU A 147 -19.29 4.30 -7.26
CA GLU A 147 -20.09 5.09 -8.19
C GLU A 147 -19.51 6.49 -8.35
N GLY A 148 -19.18 6.88 -9.57
CA GLY A 148 -18.52 8.15 -9.85
C GLY A 148 -17.20 8.28 -9.11
N ASN A 149 -17.11 9.27 -8.21
CA ASN A 149 -15.93 9.50 -7.36
C ASN A 149 -16.10 9.02 -5.92
N LYS A 150 -17.04 8.10 -5.65
CA LYS A 150 -17.36 7.62 -4.31
C LYS A 150 -17.21 6.11 -4.21
N ILE A 151 -16.64 5.67 -3.10
CA ILE A 151 -16.65 4.29 -2.63
C ILE A 151 -17.65 4.23 -1.47
N ASN A 152 -18.74 3.51 -1.65
CA ASN A 152 -19.84 3.41 -0.70
C ASN A 152 -19.95 1.98 -0.18
N ASN A 153 -20.60 1.83 0.98
CA ASN A 153 -20.88 0.51 1.57
C ASN A 153 -19.62 -0.38 1.68
N TYR A 154 -18.50 0.24 2.08
CA TYR A 154 -17.28 -0.50 2.36
C TYR A 154 -17.55 -1.48 3.51
N GLN A 155 -17.30 -2.76 3.27
CA GLN A 155 -17.54 -3.85 4.20
C GLN A 155 -16.29 -4.73 4.32
N PRO A 156 -15.37 -4.41 5.23
CA PRO A 156 -14.24 -5.27 5.52
C PRO A 156 -14.72 -6.52 6.28
N ARG A 157 -14.09 -7.64 6.03
CA ARG A 157 -14.40 -8.92 6.68
C ARG A 157 -13.13 -9.75 6.84
N GLU A 158 -13.13 -10.51 7.91
CA GLU A 158 -12.26 -11.67 8.03
C GLU A 158 -12.97 -12.87 7.40
N LYS A 159 -12.37 -13.46 6.38
CA LYS A 159 -12.89 -14.63 5.69
C LYS A 159 -11.79 -15.66 5.47
N GLU A 160 -12.16 -16.81 4.91
CA GLU A 160 -11.20 -17.80 4.45
C GLU A 160 -10.16 -17.15 3.53
N ASN A 161 -8.91 -17.28 3.91
CA ASN A 161 -7.81 -16.59 3.26
C ASN A 161 -7.31 -17.41 2.06
N ILE A 162 -7.80 -17.10 0.87
CA ILE A 162 -7.38 -17.75 -0.39
C ILE A 162 -5.87 -17.64 -0.59
N ALA A 163 -5.25 -16.52 -0.23
CA ALA A 163 -3.81 -16.38 -0.36
C ALA A 163 -3.05 -17.34 0.57
N SER A 164 -3.58 -17.61 1.76
CA SER A 164 -3.04 -18.64 2.66
C SER A 164 -3.20 -20.06 2.10
N TYR A 165 -4.34 -20.35 1.47
CA TYR A 165 -4.53 -21.63 0.76
C TYR A 165 -3.52 -21.79 -0.37
N TRP A 166 -3.34 -20.76 -1.19
CA TRP A 166 -2.36 -20.76 -2.26
C TRP A 166 -0.94 -20.97 -1.72
N SER A 167 -0.57 -20.22 -0.70
CA SER A 167 0.71 -20.38 -0.02
C SER A 167 0.90 -21.79 0.52
N SER A 168 -0.10 -22.36 1.17
CA SER A 168 -0.06 -23.72 1.70
C SER A 168 0.12 -24.76 0.60
N LEU A 169 -0.54 -24.62 -0.55
CA LEU A 169 -0.35 -25.47 -1.71
C LEU A 169 1.07 -25.39 -2.26
N CYS A 170 1.62 -24.19 -2.36
CA CYS A 170 3.01 -23.98 -2.77
C CYS A 170 4.00 -24.60 -1.78
N PHE A 171 3.75 -24.46 -0.46
CA PHE A 171 4.59 -25.06 0.58
C PHE A 171 4.53 -26.59 0.60
N SER A 172 3.36 -27.16 0.39
CA SER A 172 3.17 -28.61 0.38
C SER A 172 3.77 -29.26 -0.86
N ASN A 173 3.97 -28.51 -1.94
CA ASN A 173 4.54 -29.00 -3.16
C ASN A 173 6.07 -29.03 -3.10
N TYR A 174 6.62 -30.20 -2.81
CA TYR A 174 8.07 -30.39 -2.68
C TYR A 174 8.88 -29.97 -3.94
N ARG A 175 8.32 -30.09 -5.13
CA ARG A 175 8.98 -29.66 -6.38
C ARG A 175 9.09 -28.14 -6.46
N MET A 176 8.03 -27.42 -6.12
CA MET A 176 8.03 -25.97 -6.09
C MET A 176 9.02 -25.42 -5.07
N LYS A 177 9.03 -25.98 -3.87
CA LYS A 177 9.95 -25.62 -2.80
C LYS A 177 11.43 -25.84 -3.19
N ARG A 178 11.74 -26.92 -3.90
CA ARG A 178 13.11 -27.28 -4.28
C ARG A 178 13.63 -26.48 -5.48
N LEU A 179 12.73 -26.04 -6.39
CA LEU A 179 13.11 -25.30 -7.59
C LEU A 179 13.42 -23.83 -7.33
N HIS A 180 12.90 -23.26 -6.24
CA HIS A 180 12.92 -21.83 -6.03
C HIS A 180 13.56 -21.36 -4.73
N ASP A 181 14.20 -22.26 -3.93
CA ASP A 181 14.66 -21.90 -2.56
C ASP A 181 13.63 -21.02 -1.84
N TRP A 182 12.39 -21.48 -1.87
CA TRP A 182 11.24 -20.65 -1.66
C TRP A 182 11.12 -20.18 -0.22
N ASP A 183 11.31 -18.87 -0.03
CA ASP A 183 10.95 -18.12 1.19
C ASP A 183 9.48 -17.67 1.08
N PRO A 184 8.62 -17.96 2.08
CA PRO A 184 7.23 -17.51 2.08
C PRO A 184 7.06 -16.01 1.91
N GLY A 185 8.05 -15.20 2.29
CA GLY A 185 8.11 -13.76 2.08
C GLY A 185 8.55 -13.33 0.68
N SER A 186 9.08 -14.25 -0.14
CA SER A 186 9.71 -13.89 -1.42
C SER A 186 8.74 -13.62 -2.57
N GLY A 187 7.45 -13.77 -2.37
CA GLY A 187 6.44 -13.58 -3.42
C GLY A 187 6.45 -14.62 -4.52
N ALA A 188 7.14 -15.76 -4.36
CA ALA A 188 7.16 -16.85 -5.35
C ALA A 188 5.78 -17.53 -5.56
N GLY A 189 4.79 -17.13 -4.80
CA GLY A 189 3.39 -17.48 -4.98
C GLY A 189 2.55 -16.41 -5.70
N LYS A 190 3.20 -15.38 -6.26
CA LYS A 190 2.52 -14.29 -6.97
C LYS A 190 2.59 -14.49 -8.47
#